data_83fca904d10c7c4d94288c5a04198cda
#
_entry.id   83fca904d10c7c4d94288c5a04198cda
#
_cell.length_a   1.000
_cell.length_b   1.000
_cell.length_c   1.000
_cell.angle_alpha   90.00
_cell.angle_beta   90.00
_cell.angle_gamma   90.00
#
_symmetry.space_group_name_H-M   'P 1'
#
loop_
_entity.id
_entity.type
_entity.pdbx_description
1 polymer ?
#
loop_
_entity_poly.entity_id
_entity_poly.type
_entity_poly.pdbx_seq_one_letter_code
_entity_poly.pdbx_strand_id
1 'polypeptide(L)'
;MKREPIRRKPSDPDLRAQPEQDVRDGGVQSVDRAMQILETLAEDDEGYRLTDLAIRTGLSPSTVHRLLTTLENRRFVQFDREESKWHIGAQSFVVGSTFVRRRNFAAQALPYLRKLRDQTRETANLAVVDDESIIVVSRIESREIMRSLTKVGGRVAMIASGVGKAVLATYSDADVNAIIRRQGMPRLTEKSIVRPGELFKELESVRRRGYAVDDEEARLGLRCVAAVVFNDCNEPYAAISVSGMADRLTNERLPEIGTIVHRIAAELTAELRGNRTQQAQA
;
A
#
# COMPACT_ATOMS: atom_id res chain seq x y z
N MET A 1 70.12 -12.28 -6.04
CA MET A 1 68.76 -11.78 -6.35
C MET A 1 67.76 -12.52 -5.48
N LYS A 2 67.37 -11.97 -4.34
CA LYS A 2 66.42 -12.57 -3.40
C LYS A 2 65.03 -12.05 -3.76
N ARG A 3 64.08 -12.97 -4.02
CA ARG A 3 62.67 -12.64 -4.27
C ARG A 3 61.98 -12.40 -2.95
N GLU A 4 61.35 -11.20 -2.78
CA GLU A 4 60.46 -10.88 -1.65
C GLU A 4 59.11 -11.61 -1.78
N PRO A 5 58.49 -12.01 -0.67
CA PRO A 5 57.17 -12.66 -0.69
C PRO A 5 56.07 -11.63 -0.79
N ILE A 6 55.09 -11.93 -1.64
CA ILE A 6 53.86 -11.17 -1.87
C ILE A 6 52.99 -11.21 -0.60
N ARG A 7 52.78 -10.05 0.04
CA ARG A 7 51.82 -9.86 1.13
C ARG A 7 50.39 -10.00 0.59
N ARG A 8 49.70 -11.03 1.06
CA ARG A 8 48.22 -11.14 0.90
C ARG A 8 47.54 -10.07 1.76
N LYS A 9 46.64 -9.27 1.17
CA LYS A 9 45.74 -8.37 1.87
C LYS A 9 44.75 -9.19 2.70
N PRO A 10 44.36 -8.74 3.91
CA PRO A 10 43.30 -9.37 4.69
C PRO A 10 41.95 -9.20 3.98
N SER A 11 41.20 -10.26 3.89
CA SER A 11 39.80 -10.31 3.46
C SER A 11 38.92 -9.58 4.48
N ASP A 12 38.16 -8.63 3.98
CA ASP A 12 37.20 -7.82 4.70
C ASP A 12 36.04 -8.74 5.21
N PRO A 13 35.73 -8.81 6.50
CA PRO A 13 34.70 -9.72 7.03
C PRO A 13 33.31 -9.08 7.21
N ASP A 14 33.00 -7.93 6.56
CA ASP A 14 31.78 -7.17 6.88
C ASP A 14 30.78 -7.04 5.72
N LEU A 15 30.35 -8.16 5.14
CA LEU A 15 29.21 -8.21 4.24
C LEU A 15 28.36 -9.49 4.44
N ARG A 16 27.98 -9.79 5.68
CA ARG A 16 26.91 -10.77 5.98
C ARG A 16 26.30 -10.49 7.35
N ALA A 17 25.54 -9.43 7.47
CA ALA A 17 24.52 -9.31 8.49
C ALA A 17 23.24 -8.86 7.80
N GLN A 18 22.50 -9.81 7.24
CA GLN A 18 21.06 -9.65 7.06
C GLN A 18 20.46 -9.65 8.46
N PRO A 19 19.54 -8.71 8.80
CA PRO A 19 18.84 -8.79 10.07
C PRO A 19 18.06 -10.11 10.10
N GLU A 20 18.39 -10.98 11.04
CA GLU A 20 17.54 -12.09 11.43
C GLU A 20 16.15 -11.52 11.73
N GLN A 21 15.17 -11.81 10.87
CA GLN A 21 13.77 -11.55 11.18
C GLN A 21 13.45 -12.37 12.42
N ASP A 22 13.15 -11.66 13.48
CA ASP A 22 12.68 -12.17 14.76
C ASP A 22 11.48 -13.09 14.49
N VAL A 23 11.73 -14.39 14.44
CA VAL A 23 10.71 -15.43 14.28
C VAL A 23 9.89 -15.36 15.57
N ARG A 24 8.70 -14.78 15.49
CA ARG A 24 7.71 -14.80 16.57
C ARG A 24 7.54 -16.26 17.00
N ASP A 25 8.04 -16.55 18.18
CA ASP A 25 8.06 -17.86 18.80
C ASP A 25 6.61 -18.40 18.87
N GLY A 26 6.31 -19.50 18.14
CA GLY A 26 5.01 -20.17 18.14
C GLY A 26 4.29 -20.29 16.78
N GLY A 27 4.79 -19.71 15.69
CA GLY A 27 4.18 -19.81 14.36
C GLY A 27 4.42 -21.17 13.67
N VAL A 28 3.41 -21.66 12.90
CA VAL A 28 3.58 -22.87 12.08
C VAL A 28 4.32 -22.51 10.80
N GLN A 29 5.60 -22.82 10.72
CA GLN A 29 6.53 -22.45 9.64
C GLN A 29 6.00 -22.79 8.22
N SER A 30 5.28 -23.92 8.07
CA SER A 30 4.71 -24.28 6.76
C SER A 30 3.57 -23.34 6.33
N VAL A 31 2.80 -22.81 7.28
CA VAL A 31 1.76 -21.82 7.01
C VAL A 31 2.39 -20.49 6.65
N ASP A 32 3.37 -20.03 7.40
CA ASP A 32 4.09 -18.79 7.15
C ASP A 32 4.71 -18.79 5.75
N ARG A 33 5.43 -19.86 5.38
CA ARG A 33 6.01 -20.03 4.04
C ARG A 33 4.96 -20.05 2.92
N ALA A 34 3.79 -20.66 3.18
CA ALA A 34 2.70 -20.67 2.21
C ALA A 34 2.12 -19.27 2.00
N MET A 35 1.96 -18.48 3.07
CA MET A 35 1.54 -17.08 2.98
C MET A 35 2.57 -16.24 2.23
N GLN A 36 3.86 -16.39 2.54
CA GLN A 36 4.94 -15.70 1.82
C GLN A 36 4.90 -15.96 0.30
N ILE A 37 4.60 -17.20 -0.13
CA ILE A 37 4.43 -17.51 -1.55
C ILE A 37 3.23 -16.75 -2.15
N LEU A 38 2.09 -16.72 -1.45
CA LEU A 38 0.91 -15.98 -1.91
C LEU A 38 1.18 -14.48 -2.01
N GLU A 39 1.86 -13.91 -1.01
CA GLU A 39 2.25 -12.50 -1.00
C GLU A 39 3.18 -12.18 -2.17
N THR A 40 4.20 -13.01 -2.41
CA THR A 40 5.11 -12.84 -3.55
C THR A 40 4.37 -12.93 -4.90
N LEU A 41 3.43 -13.88 -5.04
CA LEU A 41 2.62 -14.00 -6.26
C LEU A 41 1.72 -12.78 -6.50
N ALA A 42 1.31 -12.10 -5.45
CA ALA A 42 0.47 -10.90 -5.54
C ALA A 42 1.25 -9.63 -5.96
N GLU A 43 2.59 -9.65 -5.96
CA GLU A 43 3.42 -8.51 -6.35
C GLU A 43 3.33 -8.21 -7.85
N ASP A 44 3.14 -9.24 -8.69
CA ASP A 44 3.15 -9.11 -10.14
C ASP A 44 2.03 -9.94 -10.81
N ASP A 45 1.27 -9.31 -11.71
CA ASP A 45 0.19 -9.96 -12.46
C ASP A 45 0.71 -10.93 -13.53
N GLU A 46 1.97 -10.76 -13.97
CA GLU A 46 2.63 -11.62 -14.96
C GLU A 46 2.94 -13.02 -14.41
N GLY A 47 2.80 -13.21 -13.09
CA GLY A 47 3.11 -14.46 -12.43
C GLY A 47 4.60 -14.80 -12.38
N TYR A 48 4.93 -15.89 -11.69
CA TYR A 48 6.32 -16.29 -11.47
C TYR A 48 6.56 -17.75 -11.80
N ARG A 49 7.74 -18.06 -12.34
CA ARG A 49 8.23 -19.43 -12.42
C ARG A 49 8.59 -19.95 -11.03
N LEU A 50 8.57 -21.26 -10.85
CA LEU A 50 8.95 -21.90 -9.59
C LEU A 50 10.34 -21.48 -9.11
N THR A 51 11.30 -21.37 -10.03
CA THR A 51 12.68 -20.94 -9.73
C THR A 51 12.74 -19.52 -9.18
N ASP A 52 11.93 -18.62 -9.75
CA ASP A 52 11.90 -17.21 -9.34
C ASP A 52 11.28 -17.07 -7.94
N LEU A 53 10.20 -17.83 -7.68
CA LEU A 53 9.62 -17.92 -6.34
C LEU A 53 10.60 -18.47 -5.31
N ALA A 54 11.38 -19.49 -5.66
CA ALA A 54 12.38 -20.05 -4.77
C ALA A 54 13.46 -19.02 -4.40
N ILE A 55 13.94 -18.25 -5.38
CA ILE A 55 14.91 -17.16 -5.14
C ILE A 55 14.32 -16.06 -4.28
N ARG A 56 13.11 -15.57 -4.61
CA ARG A 56 12.46 -14.45 -3.90
C ARG A 56 12.08 -14.80 -2.46
N THR A 57 11.61 -16.03 -2.23
CA THR A 57 11.21 -16.47 -0.88
C THR A 57 12.37 -17.06 -0.06
N GLY A 58 13.54 -17.28 -0.65
CA GLY A 58 14.67 -17.94 0.00
C GLY A 58 14.41 -19.43 0.32
N LEU A 59 13.36 -20.03 -0.27
CA LEU A 59 12.99 -21.42 -0.03
C LEU A 59 13.63 -22.36 -1.08
N SER A 60 13.83 -23.64 -0.70
CA SER A 60 14.28 -24.63 -1.69
C SER A 60 13.20 -24.88 -2.77
N PRO A 61 13.58 -25.13 -4.03
CA PRO A 61 12.61 -25.43 -5.09
C PRO A 61 11.64 -26.58 -4.75
N SER A 62 12.11 -27.59 -4.02
CA SER A 62 11.28 -28.71 -3.56
C SER A 62 10.23 -28.27 -2.53
N THR A 63 10.58 -27.36 -1.63
CA THR A 63 9.64 -26.78 -0.66
C THR A 63 8.59 -25.94 -1.37
N VAL A 64 9.02 -25.06 -2.27
CA VAL A 64 8.10 -24.22 -3.07
C VAL A 64 7.13 -25.08 -3.86
N HIS A 65 7.61 -26.12 -4.55
CA HIS A 65 6.77 -27.04 -5.32
C HIS A 65 5.69 -27.70 -4.44
N ARG A 66 6.07 -28.25 -3.28
CA ARG A 66 5.12 -28.89 -2.35
C ARG A 66 4.06 -27.93 -1.83
N LEU A 67 4.44 -26.70 -1.51
CA LEU A 67 3.52 -25.67 -1.05
C LEU A 67 2.59 -25.23 -2.18
N LEU A 68 3.11 -24.97 -3.38
CA LEU A 68 2.30 -24.62 -4.55
C LEU A 68 1.30 -25.71 -4.90
N THR A 69 1.70 -26.99 -4.91
CA THR A 69 0.77 -28.11 -5.13
C THR A 69 -0.36 -28.14 -4.09
N THR A 70 -0.04 -27.87 -2.83
CA THR A 70 -1.05 -27.82 -1.77
C THR A 70 -2.01 -26.65 -1.96
N LEU A 71 -1.51 -25.48 -2.30
CA LEU A 71 -2.29 -24.27 -2.58
C LEU A 71 -3.13 -24.40 -3.85
N GLU A 72 -2.61 -25.08 -4.90
CA GLU A 72 -3.31 -25.35 -6.15
C GLU A 72 -4.49 -26.28 -5.93
N ASN A 73 -4.32 -27.37 -5.16
CA ASN A 73 -5.40 -28.29 -4.79
C ASN A 73 -6.56 -27.57 -4.09
N ARG A 74 -6.28 -26.46 -3.42
CA ARG A 74 -7.26 -25.57 -2.77
C ARG A 74 -7.64 -24.36 -3.62
N ARG A 75 -7.14 -24.25 -4.85
CA ARG A 75 -7.40 -23.16 -5.82
C ARG A 75 -6.95 -21.77 -5.33
N PHE A 76 -6.02 -21.70 -4.37
CA PHE A 76 -5.41 -20.44 -3.95
C PHE A 76 -4.36 -19.95 -4.94
N VAL A 77 -3.76 -20.86 -5.68
CA VAL A 77 -2.89 -20.57 -6.82
C VAL A 77 -3.32 -21.40 -8.03
N GLN A 78 -2.88 -21.01 -9.21
CA GLN A 78 -3.09 -21.73 -10.46
C GLN A 78 -1.80 -21.75 -11.28
N PHE A 79 -1.57 -22.85 -11.99
CA PHE A 79 -0.43 -23.00 -12.87
C PHE A 79 -0.85 -22.79 -14.32
N ASP A 80 -0.22 -21.82 -14.98
CA ASP A 80 -0.33 -21.62 -16.42
C ASP A 80 0.71 -22.52 -17.12
N ARG A 81 0.22 -23.49 -17.92
CA ARG A 81 1.07 -24.45 -18.62
C ARG A 81 1.78 -23.86 -19.84
N GLU A 82 1.16 -22.85 -20.48
CA GLU A 82 1.72 -22.24 -21.68
C GLU A 82 2.92 -21.37 -21.32
N GLU A 83 2.79 -20.53 -20.28
CA GLU A 83 3.86 -19.68 -19.80
C GLU A 83 4.79 -20.34 -18.78
N SER A 84 4.41 -21.52 -18.25
CA SER A 84 5.11 -22.20 -17.15
C SER A 84 5.23 -21.32 -15.90
N LYS A 85 4.18 -20.57 -15.58
CA LYS A 85 4.12 -19.63 -14.46
C LYS A 85 2.99 -19.96 -13.48
N TRP A 86 3.20 -19.59 -12.24
CA TRP A 86 2.22 -19.65 -11.17
C TRP A 86 1.59 -18.27 -10.96
N HIS A 87 0.29 -18.25 -10.73
CA HIS A 87 -0.52 -17.05 -10.49
C HIS A 87 -1.40 -17.25 -9.26
N ILE A 88 -1.91 -16.14 -8.73
CA ILE A 88 -2.96 -16.18 -7.72
C ILE A 88 -4.22 -16.85 -8.30
N GLY A 89 -4.79 -17.78 -7.57
CA GLY A 89 -6.00 -18.52 -7.95
C GLY A 89 -7.30 -17.88 -7.42
N ALA A 90 -8.42 -18.28 -7.99
CA ALA A 90 -9.73 -17.70 -7.70
C ALA A 90 -10.14 -17.79 -6.22
N GLN A 91 -9.70 -18.83 -5.49
CA GLN A 91 -10.02 -18.97 -4.06
C GLN A 91 -9.44 -17.85 -3.20
N SER A 92 -8.27 -17.31 -3.57
CA SER A 92 -7.68 -16.16 -2.88
C SER A 92 -8.59 -14.94 -2.96
N PHE A 93 -9.21 -14.68 -4.12
CA PHE A 93 -10.20 -13.63 -4.29
C PHE A 93 -11.47 -13.88 -3.46
N VAL A 94 -11.99 -15.11 -3.47
CA VAL A 94 -13.21 -15.47 -2.69
C VAL A 94 -13.00 -15.20 -1.20
N VAL A 95 -11.86 -15.60 -0.65
CA VAL A 95 -11.53 -15.37 0.76
C VAL A 95 -11.31 -13.88 1.02
N GLY A 96 -10.49 -13.21 0.23
CA GLY A 96 -10.17 -11.80 0.40
C GLY A 96 -11.39 -10.88 0.22
N SER A 97 -12.34 -11.24 -0.65
CA SER A 97 -13.55 -10.44 -0.87
C SER A 97 -14.44 -10.31 0.39
N THR A 98 -14.33 -11.24 1.34
CA THR A 98 -15.04 -11.14 2.63
C THR A 98 -14.57 -9.95 3.45
N PHE A 99 -13.31 -9.58 3.37
CA PHE A 99 -12.77 -8.39 4.04
C PHE A 99 -13.49 -7.12 3.57
N VAL A 100 -13.65 -6.97 2.25
CA VAL A 100 -14.33 -5.81 1.65
C VAL A 100 -15.83 -5.83 1.95
N ARG A 101 -16.49 -7.02 1.87
CA ARG A 101 -17.93 -7.17 2.17
C ARG A 101 -18.29 -6.84 3.62
N ARG A 102 -17.48 -7.33 4.59
CA ARG A 102 -17.74 -7.05 6.02
C ARG A 102 -17.73 -5.56 6.34
N ARG A 103 -16.98 -4.78 5.60
CA ARG A 103 -16.93 -3.33 5.79
C ARG A 103 -18.07 -2.58 5.07
N ASN A 104 -18.83 -3.21 4.17
CA ASN A 104 -19.93 -2.67 3.31
C ASN A 104 -19.67 -1.26 2.72
N PHE A 105 -18.49 -0.75 2.97
CA PHE A 105 -18.05 0.62 2.77
C PHE A 105 -17.64 0.88 1.32
N ALA A 106 -17.03 -0.12 0.66
CA ALA A 106 -16.53 0.06 -0.70
C ALA A 106 -17.69 0.34 -1.68
N ALA A 107 -18.83 -0.34 -1.50
CA ALA A 107 -20.02 -0.10 -2.33
C ALA A 107 -20.61 1.30 -2.10
N GLN A 108 -20.67 1.77 -0.85
CA GLN A 108 -21.15 3.10 -0.49
C GLN A 108 -20.22 4.20 -1.00
N ALA A 109 -18.92 3.95 -1.05
CA ALA A 109 -17.91 4.90 -1.55
C ALA A 109 -17.92 5.08 -3.08
N LEU A 110 -18.41 4.10 -3.85
CA LEU A 110 -18.36 4.14 -5.33
C LEU A 110 -18.97 5.40 -5.96
N PRO A 111 -20.13 5.92 -5.55
CA PRO A 111 -20.70 7.17 -6.10
C PRO A 111 -19.75 8.36 -5.86
N TYR A 112 -19.10 8.41 -4.69
CA TYR A 112 -18.16 9.48 -4.31
C TYR A 112 -16.86 9.39 -5.10
N LEU A 113 -16.35 8.18 -5.35
CA LEU A 113 -15.18 7.98 -6.22
C LEU A 113 -15.49 8.39 -7.67
N ARG A 114 -16.67 8.07 -8.19
CA ARG A 114 -17.09 8.53 -9.53
C ARG A 114 -17.18 10.04 -9.58
N LYS A 115 -17.82 10.67 -8.59
CA LYS A 115 -17.92 12.13 -8.45
C LYS A 115 -16.52 12.76 -8.40
N LEU A 116 -15.61 12.16 -7.65
CA LEU A 116 -14.23 12.61 -7.51
C LEU A 116 -13.48 12.54 -8.84
N ARG A 117 -13.52 11.38 -9.53
CA ARG A 117 -12.95 11.20 -10.87
C ARG A 117 -13.51 12.21 -11.88
N ASP A 118 -14.83 12.40 -11.89
CA ASP A 118 -15.50 13.26 -12.87
C ASP A 118 -15.15 14.75 -12.67
N GLN A 119 -15.01 15.20 -11.42
CA GLN A 119 -14.65 16.59 -11.12
C GLN A 119 -13.17 16.88 -11.33
N THR A 120 -12.30 15.91 -11.04
CA THR A 120 -10.85 16.12 -11.16
C THR A 120 -10.26 15.65 -12.48
N ARG A 121 -10.95 14.74 -13.19
CA ARG A 121 -10.51 14.00 -14.37
C ARG A 121 -9.31 13.09 -14.11
N GLU A 122 -8.99 12.83 -12.84
CA GLU A 122 -7.90 11.96 -12.43
C GLU A 122 -8.43 10.65 -11.82
N THR A 123 -7.56 9.66 -11.71
CA THR A 123 -7.92 8.36 -11.12
C THR A 123 -8.24 8.52 -9.63
N ALA A 124 -9.44 8.11 -9.23
CA ALA A 124 -9.90 8.16 -7.85
C ALA A 124 -9.70 6.79 -7.17
N ASN A 125 -9.18 6.80 -5.95
CA ASN A 125 -8.93 5.60 -5.18
C ASN A 125 -9.63 5.68 -3.82
N LEU A 126 -10.02 4.51 -3.31
CA LEU A 126 -10.42 4.29 -1.94
C LEU A 126 -9.39 3.37 -1.28
N ALA A 127 -8.89 3.79 -0.15
CA ALA A 127 -7.97 2.99 0.64
C ALA A 127 -8.48 2.88 2.08
N VAL A 128 -8.23 1.74 2.72
CA VAL A 128 -8.61 1.48 4.11
C VAL A 128 -7.36 1.41 4.98
N VAL A 129 -7.52 1.88 6.21
CA VAL A 129 -6.49 1.75 7.24
C VAL A 129 -6.53 0.32 7.77
N ASP A 130 -5.39 -0.35 7.78
CA ASP A 130 -5.19 -1.71 8.27
C ASP A 130 -3.95 -1.72 9.16
N ASP A 131 -4.18 -1.50 10.45
CA ASP A 131 -3.13 -1.29 11.45
C ASP A 131 -2.18 -0.16 11.03
N GLU A 132 -0.94 -0.44 10.78
CA GLU A 132 0.09 0.51 10.35
C GLU A 132 0.31 0.54 8.83
N SER A 133 -0.63 0.02 8.06
CA SER A 133 -0.59 0.00 6.61
C SER A 133 -1.89 0.52 6.00
N ILE A 134 -1.84 0.81 4.74
CA ILE A 134 -3.00 1.27 3.98
C ILE A 134 -3.15 0.38 2.76
N ILE A 135 -4.37 -0.13 2.55
CA ILE A 135 -4.67 -1.02 1.44
C ILE A 135 -5.65 -0.34 0.50
N VAL A 136 -5.34 -0.27 -0.79
CA VAL A 136 -6.26 0.21 -1.82
C VAL A 136 -7.32 -0.87 -2.06
N VAL A 137 -8.60 -0.54 -1.80
CA VAL A 137 -9.71 -1.51 -1.89
C VAL A 137 -10.64 -1.25 -3.07
N SER A 138 -10.61 -0.06 -3.65
CA SER A 138 -11.39 0.29 -4.83
C SER A 138 -10.74 1.41 -5.61
N ARG A 139 -11.04 1.44 -6.91
CA ARG A 139 -10.49 2.39 -7.85
C ARG A 139 -11.47 2.70 -8.95
N ILE A 140 -11.54 3.95 -9.36
CA ILE A 140 -12.21 4.41 -10.59
C ILE A 140 -11.17 5.10 -11.45
N GLU A 141 -10.83 4.48 -12.55
CA GLU A 141 -9.80 5.01 -13.45
C GLU A 141 -10.28 6.24 -14.21
N SER A 142 -9.36 7.15 -14.45
CA SER A 142 -9.60 8.24 -15.39
C SER A 142 -9.56 7.68 -16.82
N ARG A 143 -10.04 8.48 -17.79
CA ARG A 143 -9.91 8.14 -19.22
C ARG A 143 -8.48 8.39 -19.75
N GLU A 144 -7.69 9.12 -19.01
CA GLU A 144 -6.30 9.40 -19.31
C GLU A 144 -5.44 8.17 -18.97
N ILE A 145 -4.63 7.73 -19.91
CA ILE A 145 -3.76 6.56 -19.73
C ILE A 145 -2.74 6.89 -18.63
N MET A 146 -2.88 6.24 -17.50
CA MET A 146 -1.91 6.27 -16.43
C MET A 146 -1.62 4.84 -15.98
N ARG A 147 -0.39 4.40 -16.11
CA ARG A 147 0.06 3.19 -15.42
C ARG A 147 0.14 3.52 -13.94
N SER A 148 -0.93 3.25 -13.23
CA SER A 148 -0.96 3.44 -11.79
C SER A 148 0.03 2.53 -11.08
N LEU A 149 0.64 3.11 -10.06
CA LEU A 149 1.59 2.40 -9.21
C LEU A 149 0.94 1.43 -8.25
N THR A 150 -0.26 1.74 -7.79
CA THR A 150 -0.91 0.95 -6.74
C THR A 150 -2.16 0.31 -7.31
N LYS A 151 -2.16 -1.01 -7.39
CA LYS A 151 -3.32 -1.81 -7.80
C LYS A 151 -4.31 -1.95 -6.64
N VAL A 152 -5.55 -2.33 -6.93
CA VAL A 152 -6.49 -2.78 -5.89
C VAL A 152 -5.88 -4.01 -5.20
N GLY A 153 -5.89 -4.01 -3.86
CA GLY A 153 -5.17 -4.96 -3.02
C GLY A 153 -3.74 -4.54 -2.68
N GLY A 154 -3.18 -3.53 -3.37
CA GLY A 154 -1.82 -3.05 -3.11
C GLY A 154 -1.73 -2.24 -1.82
N ARG A 155 -0.60 -2.37 -1.12
CA ARG A 155 -0.26 -1.59 0.09
C ARG A 155 0.39 -0.27 -0.30
N VAL A 156 0.09 0.75 0.47
CA VAL A 156 0.60 2.11 0.30
C VAL A 156 1.42 2.49 1.54
N ALA A 157 2.57 3.10 1.32
CA ALA A 157 3.44 3.54 2.42
C ALA A 157 2.75 4.64 3.25
N MET A 158 2.85 4.55 4.59
CA MET A 158 2.26 5.54 5.50
C MET A 158 2.91 6.92 5.34
N ILE A 159 4.22 6.99 5.23
CA ILE A 159 4.95 8.26 5.26
C ILE A 159 5.07 8.87 3.87
N ALA A 160 5.42 8.07 2.86
CA ALA A 160 5.71 8.55 1.51
C ALA A 160 4.50 8.47 0.58
N SER A 161 3.30 8.78 1.07
CA SER A 161 2.10 8.84 0.23
C SER A 161 1.11 9.88 0.72
N GLY A 162 0.31 10.43 -0.19
CA GLY A 162 -0.76 11.35 0.16
C GLY A 162 -1.79 10.71 1.12
N VAL A 163 -2.20 9.48 0.84
CA VAL A 163 -3.16 8.74 1.69
C VAL A 163 -2.59 8.51 3.08
N GLY A 164 -1.33 8.07 3.17
CA GLY A 164 -0.67 7.84 4.45
C GLY A 164 -0.51 9.11 5.27
N LYS A 165 -0.06 10.20 4.67
CA LYS A 165 0.07 11.49 5.36
C LYS A 165 -1.29 12.05 5.80
N ALA A 166 -2.36 11.84 5.01
CA ALA A 166 -3.70 12.23 5.43
C ALA A 166 -4.13 11.49 6.70
N VAL A 167 -3.87 10.18 6.79
CA VAL A 167 -4.15 9.36 7.98
C VAL A 167 -3.24 9.75 9.15
N LEU A 168 -1.92 9.86 8.94
CA LEU A 168 -0.95 10.25 9.98
C LEU A 168 -1.28 11.62 10.60
N ALA A 169 -1.86 12.53 9.82
CA ALA A 169 -2.28 13.84 10.34
C ALA A 169 -3.39 13.76 11.41
N THR A 170 -4.10 12.63 11.50
CA THR A 170 -5.12 12.37 12.54
C THR A 170 -4.56 11.73 13.80
N TYR A 171 -3.33 11.23 13.75
CA TYR A 171 -2.68 10.54 14.87
C TYR A 171 -1.99 11.53 15.82
N SER A 172 -1.75 11.08 17.04
CA SER A 172 -0.90 11.82 17.96
C SER A 172 0.56 11.78 17.51
N ASP A 173 1.33 12.79 17.90
CA ASP A 173 2.76 12.83 17.57
C ASP A 173 3.53 11.64 18.15
N ALA A 174 3.05 11.06 19.28
CA ALA A 174 3.61 9.86 19.87
C ALA A 174 3.41 8.63 18.98
N ASP A 175 2.20 8.45 18.41
CA ASP A 175 1.87 7.35 17.50
C ASP A 175 2.62 7.49 16.16
N VAL A 176 2.71 8.72 15.62
CA VAL A 176 3.51 8.99 14.42
C VAL A 176 4.98 8.61 14.65
N ASN A 177 5.55 9.01 15.79
CA ASN A 177 6.92 8.63 16.17
C ASN A 177 7.09 7.10 16.31
N ALA A 178 6.07 6.40 16.81
CA ALA A 178 6.11 4.95 16.92
C ALA A 178 6.14 4.29 15.52
N ILE A 179 5.33 4.79 14.58
CA ILE A 179 5.34 4.31 13.19
C ILE A 179 6.69 4.60 12.52
N ILE A 180 7.24 5.80 12.69
CA ILE A 180 8.57 6.14 12.16
C ILE A 180 9.64 5.17 12.67
N ARG A 181 9.62 4.82 13.96
CA ARG A 181 10.60 3.87 14.54
C ARG A 181 10.48 2.48 13.96
N ARG A 182 9.25 2.01 13.66
CA ARG A 182 9.03 0.65 13.15
C ARG A 182 9.26 0.53 11.65
N GLN A 183 8.78 1.50 10.87
CA GLN A 183 8.81 1.43 9.41
C GLN A 183 9.98 2.20 8.78
N GLY A 184 10.62 3.08 9.54
CA GLY A 184 11.61 4.01 9.01
C GLY A 184 11.00 5.09 8.13
N MET A 185 11.86 5.83 7.46
CA MET A 185 11.49 6.86 6.49
C MET A 185 12.27 6.60 5.19
N PRO A 186 11.78 5.68 4.34
CA PRO A 186 12.50 5.28 3.14
C PRO A 186 12.55 6.42 2.12
N ARG A 187 13.71 6.59 1.49
CA ARG A 187 13.88 7.49 0.35
C ARG A 187 13.49 6.73 -0.92
N LEU A 188 12.27 6.92 -1.39
CA LEU A 188 11.78 6.34 -2.65
C LEU A 188 12.14 7.21 -3.86
N THR A 189 12.20 8.53 -3.64
CA THR A 189 12.62 9.53 -4.62
C THR A 189 13.52 10.58 -3.95
N GLU A 190 14.06 11.48 -4.72
CA GLU A 190 14.77 12.66 -4.19
C GLU A 190 13.85 13.63 -3.42
N LYS A 191 12.53 13.60 -3.70
CA LYS A 191 11.52 14.41 -3.03
C LYS A 191 10.92 13.79 -1.78
N SER A 192 11.25 12.52 -1.47
CA SER A 192 10.72 11.84 -0.27
C SER A 192 11.10 12.59 1.00
N ILE A 193 10.14 12.76 1.90
CA ILE A 193 10.37 13.29 3.25
C ILE A 193 11.10 12.22 4.05
N VAL A 194 12.34 12.50 4.45
CA VAL A 194 13.22 11.55 5.16
C VAL A 194 13.63 12.02 6.56
N ARG A 195 13.09 13.16 7.01
CA ARG A 195 13.37 13.72 8.33
C ARG A 195 12.10 13.88 9.14
N PRO A 196 12.03 13.38 10.39
CA PRO A 196 10.83 13.52 11.22
C PRO A 196 10.32 14.94 11.35
N GLY A 197 11.21 15.92 11.54
CA GLY A 197 10.81 17.33 11.68
C GLY A 197 10.16 17.92 10.42
N GLU A 198 10.53 17.45 9.23
CA GLU A 198 9.88 17.83 7.98
C GLU A 198 8.49 17.19 7.86
N LEU A 199 8.38 15.91 8.24
CA LEU A 199 7.11 15.21 8.28
C LEU A 199 6.11 15.88 9.22
N PHE A 200 6.50 16.23 10.45
CA PHE A 200 5.61 16.90 11.40
C PHE A 200 5.13 18.27 10.89
N LYS A 201 5.97 19.05 10.23
CA LYS A 201 5.57 20.29 9.58
C LYS A 201 4.54 20.06 8.47
N GLU A 202 4.74 19.01 7.66
CA GLU A 202 3.78 18.64 6.62
C GLU A 202 2.46 18.18 7.24
N LEU A 203 2.49 17.31 8.28
CA LEU A 203 1.27 16.86 8.97
C LEU A 203 0.50 18.01 9.60
N GLU A 204 1.17 19.00 10.18
CA GLU A 204 0.52 20.22 10.66
C GLU A 204 -0.15 21.01 9.53
N SER A 205 0.50 21.10 8.38
CA SER A 205 -0.09 21.71 7.18
C SER A 205 -1.32 20.94 6.71
N VAL A 206 -1.26 19.59 6.71
CA VAL A 206 -2.39 18.72 6.38
C VAL A 206 -3.56 18.93 7.33
N ARG A 207 -3.32 19.03 8.64
CA ARG A 207 -4.35 19.32 9.65
C ARG A 207 -5.07 20.64 9.38
N ARG A 208 -4.34 21.67 8.96
CA ARG A 208 -4.91 22.99 8.65
C ARG A 208 -5.72 23.03 7.36
N ARG A 209 -5.23 22.39 6.29
CA ARG A 209 -5.88 22.42 4.97
C ARG A 209 -6.90 21.30 4.72
N GLY A 210 -6.90 20.24 5.56
CA GLY A 210 -7.83 19.12 5.49
C GLY A 210 -7.49 18.05 4.43
N TYR A 211 -6.38 18.18 3.71
CA TYR A 211 -5.92 17.20 2.73
C TYR A 211 -4.40 17.10 2.70
N ALA A 212 -3.89 15.97 2.28
CA ALA A 212 -2.46 15.71 2.09
C ALA A 212 -2.11 15.66 0.60
N VAL A 213 -0.87 16.01 0.28
CA VAL A 213 -0.31 15.93 -1.07
C VAL A 213 0.93 15.04 -1.03
N ASP A 214 1.00 14.05 -1.89
CA ASP A 214 2.24 13.39 -2.28
C ASP A 214 2.75 14.11 -3.54
N ASP A 215 3.79 14.91 -3.38
CA ASP A 215 4.44 15.64 -4.48
C ASP A 215 5.63 14.85 -5.00
N GLU A 216 5.34 13.77 -5.72
CA GLU A 216 6.35 12.88 -6.31
C GLU A 216 7.26 12.19 -5.27
N GLU A 217 6.78 12.07 -4.02
CA GLU A 217 7.53 11.45 -2.92
C GLU A 217 7.60 9.93 -3.06
N ALA A 218 6.50 9.29 -3.50
CA ALA A 218 6.46 7.87 -3.78
C ALA A 218 7.07 7.52 -5.14
N ARG A 219 6.89 8.37 -6.13
CA ARG A 219 7.42 8.21 -7.50
C ARG A 219 7.50 9.52 -8.24
N LEU A 220 8.64 9.76 -8.90
CA LEU A 220 8.82 10.92 -9.78
C LEU A 220 7.80 10.90 -10.92
N GLY A 221 7.28 12.08 -11.25
CA GLY A 221 6.26 12.28 -12.27
C GLY A 221 4.83 11.93 -11.83
N LEU A 222 4.62 11.45 -10.61
CA LEU A 222 3.30 11.11 -10.09
C LEU A 222 2.98 11.93 -8.84
N ARG A 223 1.76 12.47 -8.78
CA ARG A 223 1.22 13.18 -7.63
C ARG A 223 -0.06 12.52 -7.12
N CYS A 224 -0.29 12.63 -5.82
CA CYS A 224 -1.51 12.15 -5.19
C CYS A 224 -2.02 13.20 -4.19
N VAL A 225 -3.33 13.43 -4.20
CA VAL A 225 -4.02 14.29 -3.22
C VAL A 225 -5.05 13.45 -2.50
N ALA A 226 -5.03 13.46 -1.16
CA ALA A 226 -5.86 12.57 -0.35
C ALA A 226 -6.48 13.28 0.86
N ALA A 227 -7.64 12.78 1.28
CA ALA A 227 -8.30 13.19 2.53
C ALA A 227 -8.88 11.98 3.26
N VAL A 228 -8.89 12.05 4.58
CA VAL A 228 -9.39 11.00 5.46
C VAL A 228 -10.93 10.96 5.46
N VAL A 229 -11.45 9.75 5.55
CA VAL A 229 -12.84 9.44 5.81
C VAL A 229 -12.93 8.81 7.20
N PHE A 230 -13.78 9.37 8.06
CA PHE A 230 -13.93 8.93 9.44
C PHE A 230 -15.13 8.01 9.59
N ASN A 231 -15.06 7.10 10.56
CA ASN A 231 -16.20 6.31 10.99
C ASN A 231 -17.11 7.11 11.95
N ASP A 232 -18.14 6.46 12.47
CA ASP A 232 -19.08 6.99 13.45
C ASP A 232 -18.46 7.32 14.82
N CYS A 233 -17.35 6.63 15.16
CA CYS A 233 -16.55 6.93 16.37
C CYS A 233 -15.55 8.07 16.17
N ASN A 234 -15.56 8.74 15.02
CA ASN A 234 -14.58 9.76 14.64
C ASN A 234 -13.13 9.23 14.54
N GLU A 235 -12.97 7.95 14.25
CA GLU A 235 -11.68 7.34 14.01
C GLU A 235 -11.36 7.34 12.50
N PRO A 236 -10.09 7.48 12.10
CA PRO A 236 -9.68 7.38 10.70
C PRO A 236 -9.92 5.95 10.21
N TYR A 237 -10.91 5.78 9.34
CA TYR A 237 -11.37 4.48 8.87
C TYR A 237 -10.84 4.16 7.47
N ALA A 238 -10.78 5.17 6.63
CA ALA A 238 -10.35 5.08 5.25
C ALA A 238 -9.83 6.44 4.75
N ALA A 239 -9.38 6.47 3.52
CA ALA A 239 -9.10 7.71 2.81
C ALA A 239 -9.52 7.58 1.35
N ILE A 240 -9.96 8.68 0.76
CA ILE A 240 -10.12 8.81 -0.68
C ILE A 240 -9.01 9.68 -1.25
N SER A 241 -8.60 9.38 -2.47
CA SER A 241 -7.55 10.16 -3.13
C SER A 241 -7.76 10.24 -4.63
N VAL A 242 -7.11 11.21 -5.23
CA VAL A 242 -6.87 11.25 -6.67
C VAL A 242 -5.37 11.12 -6.94
N SER A 243 -5.04 10.39 -7.98
CA SER A 243 -3.67 10.22 -8.45
C SER A 243 -3.59 10.56 -9.93
N GLY A 244 -2.58 11.32 -10.31
CA GLY A 244 -2.34 11.74 -11.69
C GLY A 244 -0.88 12.08 -11.94
N MET A 245 -0.55 12.29 -13.21
CA MET A 245 0.78 12.73 -13.60
C MET A 245 1.03 14.16 -13.12
N ALA A 246 2.26 14.48 -12.73
CA ALA A 246 2.62 15.79 -12.19
C ALA A 246 2.43 16.95 -13.17
N ASP A 247 2.47 16.66 -14.48
CA ASP A 247 2.18 17.63 -15.55
C ASP A 247 0.69 18.03 -15.63
N ARG A 248 -0.22 17.16 -15.15
CA ARG A 248 -1.66 17.45 -15.04
C ARG A 248 -2.06 17.93 -13.65
N LEU A 249 -1.48 17.35 -12.61
CA LEU A 249 -1.65 17.80 -11.22
C LEU A 249 -0.61 18.87 -10.90
N THR A 250 -0.67 20.02 -11.63
CA THR A 250 0.29 21.12 -11.45
C THR A 250 0.15 21.80 -10.08
N ASN A 251 1.15 22.55 -9.65
CA ASN A 251 1.12 23.27 -8.37
C ASN A 251 -0.08 24.22 -8.26
N GLU A 252 -0.51 24.82 -9.38
CA GLU A 252 -1.66 25.71 -9.44
C GLU A 252 -2.99 24.98 -9.23
N ARG A 253 -3.07 23.71 -9.68
CA ARG A 253 -4.28 22.88 -9.56
C ARG A 253 -4.38 22.15 -8.20
N LEU A 254 -3.28 21.90 -7.51
CA LEU A 254 -3.29 21.15 -6.25
C LEU A 254 -4.24 21.73 -5.20
N PRO A 255 -4.33 23.06 -4.98
CA PRO A 255 -5.26 23.63 -3.97
C PRO A 255 -6.74 23.40 -4.34
N GLU A 256 -7.12 23.54 -5.60
CA GLU A 256 -8.48 23.28 -6.10
C GLU A 256 -8.83 21.79 -5.90
N ILE A 257 -7.97 20.89 -6.37
CA ILE A 257 -8.16 19.46 -6.24
C ILE A 257 -8.20 19.04 -4.78
N GLY A 258 -7.34 19.60 -3.94
CA GLY A 258 -7.35 19.37 -2.49
C GLY A 258 -8.68 19.73 -1.84
N THR A 259 -9.25 20.86 -2.21
CA THR A 259 -10.57 21.29 -1.74
C THR A 259 -11.68 20.33 -2.20
N ILE A 260 -11.64 19.86 -3.44
CA ILE A 260 -12.60 18.88 -3.97
C ILE A 260 -12.49 17.55 -3.20
N VAL A 261 -11.27 17.02 -3.03
CA VAL A 261 -11.01 15.76 -2.33
C VAL A 261 -11.49 15.84 -0.88
N HIS A 262 -11.13 16.92 -0.17
CA HIS A 262 -11.54 17.13 1.21
C HIS A 262 -13.07 17.21 1.36
N ARG A 263 -13.75 17.97 0.51
CA ARG A 263 -15.21 18.11 0.52
C ARG A 263 -15.90 16.75 0.26
N ILE A 264 -15.46 15.98 -0.74
CA ILE A 264 -16.05 14.67 -1.05
C ILE A 264 -15.77 13.65 0.06
N ALA A 265 -14.60 13.72 0.72
CA ALA A 265 -14.30 12.90 1.91
C ALA A 265 -15.24 13.23 3.08
N ALA A 266 -15.54 14.50 3.30
CA ALA A 266 -16.50 14.93 4.32
C ALA A 266 -17.92 14.46 4.00
N GLU A 267 -18.38 14.55 2.74
CA GLU A 267 -19.67 14.04 2.29
C GLU A 267 -19.79 12.51 2.54
N LEU A 268 -18.75 11.74 2.17
CA LEU A 268 -18.69 10.29 2.42
C LEU A 268 -18.69 9.97 3.91
N THR A 269 -17.97 10.75 4.73
CA THR A 269 -17.98 10.62 6.19
C THR A 269 -19.39 10.82 6.76
N ALA A 270 -20.12 11.83 6.28
CA ALA A 270 -21.49 12.09 6.70
C ALA A 270 -22.46 10.96 6.32
N GLU A 271 -22.32 10.39 5.11
CA GLU A 271 -23.11 9.25 4.64
C GLU A 271 -22.91 8.02 5.54
N LEU A 272 -21.67 7.70 5.89
CA LEU A 272 -21.34 6.56 6.75
C LEU A 272 -21.94 6.70 8.16
N ARG A 273 -21.94 7.91 8.71
CA ARG A 273 -22.55 8.21 10.02
C ARG A 273 -24.08 8.12 9.97
N GLY A 274 -24.70 8.60 8.89
CA GLY A 274 -26.15 8.59 8.71
C GLY A 274 -26.74 7.18 8.56
N ASN A 275 -26.10 6.31 7.81
CA ASN A 275 -26.59 4.97 7.52
C ASN A 275 -26.65 4.05 8.75
N ARG A 276 -25.76 4.20 9.73
CA ARG A 276 -25.79 3.42 10.97
C ARG A 276 -26.91 3.83 11.91
N THR A 277 -27.27 5.10 11.94
CA THR A 277 -28.39 5.58 12.74
C THR A 277 -29.71 4.93 12.29
N GLN A 278 -29.87 4.68 10.98
CA GLN A 278 -31.03 3.99 10.42
C GLN A 278 -31.02 2.47 10.71
N GLN A 279 -29.87 1.82 10.69
CA GLN A 279 -29.74 0.38 11.01
C GLN A 279 -29.92 0.06 12.50
N ALA A 280 -29.58 1.01 13.38
CA ALA A 280 -29.79 0.85 14.83
C ALA A 280 -31.26 1.07 15.26
N GLN A 281 -32.11 1.61 14.38
CA GLN A 281 -33.55 1.86 14.61
C GLN A 281 -34.45 0.82 13.93
N ALA A 282 -33.91 -0.11 13.15
CA ALA A 282 -34.61 -1.20 12.47
C ALA A 282 -34.33 -2.55 13.16
#